data_1586180a01edd71ff6150e658135ccb3
#
_entry.id   1586180a01edd71ff6150e658135ccb3
#
_cell.length_a   1.000
_cell.length_b   1.000
_cell.length_c   1.000
_cell.angle_alpha   90.00
_cell.angle_beta   90.00
_cell.angle_gamma   90.00
#
_symmetry.space_group_name_H-M   'P 1'
#
loop_
_entity.id
_entity.type
_entity.pdbx_description
1 polymer ?
#
loop_
_entity_poly.entity_id
_entity_poly.type
_entity_poly.pdbx_seq_one_letter_code
_entity_poly.pdbx_strand_id
1 'polypeptide(L)'
;MPASPKVLLIGLDAAEVSLIEQWSAEDHLPNLRRLMTDGAMTHMRSAAAEFPDEVWPSIYTSTNSAQIGKYYYIQPKLGTNELELMDDVPRHGKQFWLAASEAGRKCAVVDVPKIGLGPPVNGIQLANWGAHATRCDTASNPPELVKQVIARHGRYPLHSCDAHGLKPQEYRELRDQLIDGVEKRTEVLLDLLGSDDWDLFFAAFSETHCSGHQLWHFQDPHHPLFDPEDREGLRDAMRDVHVAVDRGVGRLVEAVGPETSVVIFSGHGMLAQYHGRDLLPILLEMWGMAQAENAEPDPSRERTVAFKKGWVRTLKDNVPIQWQYAVKKMLPSKLEEAIVCRVMGAERLPTTWRAFYVPNNDLTGAIRVNLKGRDPGGLVAPGREYDELCDWLSTRLLELVNCGTGKPAIDKVSKIHDLYEGPYLDKLPDLTALWRQEAPIEELYSPGHGTVRGAHNDLRTGGHAAEGFMILRSARGGLGDTAGANAKDVAPTVLDLLDVAIPGSMEGRSLAAQAKVVG
;
A
#
# COMPACT_ATOMS: atom_id res chain seq x y z
N MET A 1 32.60 7.97 26.09
CA MET A 1 32.35 7.48 24.72
C MET A 1 31.33 8.40 24.13
N PRO A 2 31.38 8.77 22.86
CA PRO A 2 30.24 9.46 22.25
C PRO A 2 28.97 8.61 22.42
N ALA A 3 27.83 9.26 22.68
CA ALA A 3 26.56 8.56 22.82
C ALA A 3 26.28 7.75 21.55
N SER A 4 25.74 6.54 21.70
CA SER A 4 25.32 5.72 20.55
C SER A 4 24.26 6.47 19.76
N PRO A 5 24.32 6.53 18.42
CA PRO A 5 23.31 7.23 17.65
C PRO A 5 21.94 6.57 17.82
N LYS A 6 20.91 7.40 18.02
CA LYS A 6 19.54 6.97 18.23
C LYS A 6 18.64 7.45 17.10
N VAL A 7 17.69 6.62 16.71
CA VAL A 7 16.70 6.92 15.67
C VAL A 7 15.28 6.63 16.15
N LEU A 8 14.41 7.64 16.09
CA LEU A 8 12.96 7.53 16.15
C LEU A 8 12.41 7.53 14.71
N LEU A 9 11.92 6.39 14.27
CA LEU A 9 11.32 6.19 12.94
C LEU A 9 9.82 6.05 13.07
N ILE A 10 9.05 6.93 12.42
CA ILE A 10 7.58 6.88 12.43
C ILE A 10 7.06 6.83 10.99
N GLY A 11 6.34 5.77 10.65
CA GLY A 11 5.59 5.66 9.41
C GLY A 11 4.18 6.22 9.56
N LEU A 12 3.75 7.04 8.60
CA LEU A 12 2.36 7.49 8.44
C LEU A 12 1.78 6.73 7.25
N ASP A 13 0.98 5.69 7.51
CA ASP A 13 0.52 4.80 6.44
C ASP A 13 -0.41 5.52 5.46
N ALA A 14 -0.02 5.60 4.20
CA ALA A 14 -0.75 6.26 3.12
C ALA A 14 -1.12 7.74 3.39
N ALA A 15 -0.31 8.46 4.17
CA ALA A 15 -0.52 9.90 4.35
C ALA A 15 -0.20 10.63 3.03
N GLU A 16 -1.17 11.40 2.52
CA GLU A 16 -1.04 12.11 1.25
C GLU A 16 -0.14 13.34 1.40
N VAL A 17 0.92 13.39 0.59
CA VAL A 17 1.96 14.43 0.71
C VAL A 17 1.40 15.84 0.52
N SER A 18 0.52 16.05 -0.46
CA SER A 18 -0.08 17.35 -0.74
C SER A 18 -0.96 17.86 0.41
N LEU A 19 -1.68 16.96 1.09
CA LEU A 19 -2.48 17.30 2.26
C LEU A 19 -1.61 17.57 3.50
N ILE A 20 -0.53 16.80 3.68
CA ILE A 20 0.44 17.06 4.76
C ILE A 20 1.06 18.45 4.61
N GLU A 21 1.48 18.81 3.39
CA GLU A 21 2.04 20.15 3.09
C GLU A 21 0.99 21.24 3.29
N GLN A 22 -0.21 21.08 2.74
CA GLN A 22 -1.30 22.04 2.86
C GLN A 22 -1.68 22.28 4.33
N TRP A 23 -2.03 21.22 5.07
CA TRP A 23 -2.47 21.34 6.46
C TRP A 23 -1.36 21.80 7.41
N SER A 24 -0.10 21.52 7.08
CA SER A 24 1.05 22.10 7.79
C SER A 24 1.17 23.60 7.53
N ALA A 25 0.98 24.07 6.30
CA ALA A 25 0.99 25.48 5.97
C ALA A 25 -0.18 26.27 6.59
N GLU A 26 -1.33 25.61 6.76
CA GLU A 26 -2.54 26.13 7.40
C GLU A 26 -2.53 26.05 8.94
N ASP A 27 -1.42 25.65 9.57
CA ASP A 27 -1.26 25.48 11.03
C ASP A 27 -2.12 24.36 11.66
N HIS A 28 -2.68 23.46 10.86
CA HIS A 28 -3.41 22.30 11.39
C HIS A 28 -2.48 21.19 11.90
N LEU A 29 -1.26 21.07 11.33
CA LEU A 29 -0.25 20.07 11.68
C LEU A 29 1.05 20.74 12.18
N PRO A 30 1.03 21.41 13.36
CA PRO A 30 2.14 22.23 13.83
C PRO A 30 3.41 21.44 14.15
N ASN A 31 3.29 20.16 14.56
CA ASN A 31 4.45 19.34 14.90
C ASN A 31 5.18 18.84 13.64
N LEU A 32 4.45 18.40 12.62
CA LEU A 32 5.02 18.05 11.32
C LEU A 32 5.64 19.28 10.66
N ARG A 33 4.95 20.42 10.69
CA ARG A 33 5.50 21.70 10.20
C ARG A 33 6.83 22.05 10.87
N ARG A 34 6.89 21.91 12.20
CA ARG A 34 8.15 22.16 12.95
C ARG A 34 9.26 21.21 12.48
N LEU A 35 8.95 19.91 12.32
CA LEU A 35 9.92 18.93 11.83
C LEU A 35 10.42 19.23 10.41
N MET A 36 9.55 19.70 9.51
CA MET A 36 9.94 20.16 8.17
C MET A 36 10.83 21.39 8.22
N THR A 37 10.56 22.33 9.17
CA THR A 37 11.32 23.58 9.32
C THR A 37 12.68 23.35 9.98
N ASP A 38 12.72 22.53 11.02
CA ASP A 38 13.94 22.24 11.79
C ASP A 38 14.83 21.19 11.11
N GLY A 39 14.28 20.46 10.15
CA GLY A 39 14.93 19.41 9.37
C GLY A 39 14.85 19.68 7.87
N ALA A 40 14.55 18.62 7.12
CA ALA A 40 14.29 18.71 5.68
C ALA A 40 13.22 17.68 5.27
N MET A 41 12.44 18.01 4.24
CA MET A 41 11.47 17.11 3.62
C MET A 41 11.83 16.84 2.17
N THR A 42 11.57 15.64 1.71
CA THR A 42 11.67 15.25 0.30
C THR A 42 10.49 14.37 -0.11
N HIS A 43 10.05 14.51 -1.35
CA HIS A 43 9.11 13.59 -1.97
C HIS A 43 9.86 12.32 -2.38
N MET A 44 9.17 11.18 -2.33
CA MET A 44 9.73 9.87 -2.69
C MET A 44 8.85 9.19 -3.72
N ARG A 45 9.49 8.55 -4.70
CA ARG A 45 8.79 7.60 -5.57
C ARG A 45 8.47 6.33 -4.80
N SER A 46 7.40 5.67 -5.19
CA SER A 46 6.93 4.47 -4.52
C SER A 46 6.73 3.32 -5.48
N ALA A 47 6.88 2.10 -4.97
CA ALA A 47 6.44 0.88 -5.65
C ALA A 47 4.91 0.85 -5.91
N ALA A 48 4.15 1.74 -5.30
CA ALA A 48 2.70 1.82 -5.49
C ALA A 48 2.27 2.08 -6.93
N ALA A 49 3.14 2.68 -7.75
CA ALA A 49 2.88 2.86 -9.18
C ALA A 49 2.71 1.54 -9.94
N GLU A 50 3.30 0.46 -9.48
CA GLU A 50 3.21 -0.90 -10.02
C GLU A 50 2.48 -1.85 -9.06
N PHE A 51 2.87 -1.85 -7.78
CA PHE A 51 2.42 -2.79 -6.76
C PHE A 51 2.17 -2.09 -5.41
N PRO A 52 1.00 -1.48 -5.19
CA PRO A 52 0.70 -0.77 -3.94
C PRO A 52 0.84 -1.63 -2.66
N ASP A 53 0.60 -2.94 -2.75
CA ASP A 53 0.74 -3.87 -1.61
C ASP A 53 2.21 -4.16 -1.23
N GLU A 54 3.14 -3.83 -2.12
CA GLU A 54 4.59 -3.99 -1.93
C GLU A 54 5.23 -2.84 -1.15
N VAL A 55 4.56 -1.70 -1.00
CA VAL A 55 5.20 -0.49 -0.46
C VAL A 55 5.87 -0.74 0.89
N TRP A 56 5.16 -1.30 1.86
CA TRP A 56 5.74 -1.62 3.16
C TRP A 56 6.85 -2.67 3.09
N PRO A 57 6.67 -3.81 2.39
CA PRO A 57 7.76 -4.75 2.15
C PRO A 57 8.99 -4.11 1.53
N SER A 58 8.84 -3.27 0.52
CA SER A 58 9.97 -2.60 -0.14
C SER A 58 10.70 -1.60 0.78
N ILE A 59 9.97 -0.94 1.68
CA ILE A 59 10.57 -0.04 2.68
C ILE A 59 11.47 -0.82 3.64
N TYR A 60 10.91 -1.86 4.28
CA TYR A 60 11.66 -2.50 5.35
C TYR A 60 12.71 -3.53 4.87
N THR A 61 12.64 -4.00 3.63
CA THR A 61 13.69 -4.83 3.03
C THR A 61 14.64 -4.05 2.13
N SER A 62 14.25 -2.86 1.71
CA SER A 62 14.92 -2.06 0.67
C SER A 62 15.14 -2.83 -0.63
N THR A 63 14.19 -3.70 -1.00
CA THR A 63 14.23 -4.51 -2.23
C THR A 63 12.89 -4.46 -2.96
N ASN A 64 12.78 -5.14 -4.07
CA ASN A 64 11.59 -5.16 -4.92
C ASN A 64 10.83 -6.51 -4.88
N SER A 65 9.61 -6.55 -5.44
CA SER A 65 8.77 -7.75 -5.49
C SER A 65 9.43 -8.96 -6.15
N ALA A 66 10.29 -8.77 -7.13
CA ALA A 66 11.00 -9.89 -7.77
C ALA A 66 12.05 -10.55 -6.85
N GLN A 67 12.53 -9.83 -5.83
CA GLN A 67 13.38 -10.35 -4.76
C GLN A 67 12.55 -10.96 -3.62
N ILE A 68 11.36 -10.41 -3.33
CA ILE A 68 10.51 -10.82 -2.22
C ILE A 68 9.60 -12.00 -2.61
N GLY A 69 9.17 -12.09 -3.87
CA GLY A 69 8.26 -13.11 -4.38
C GLY A 69 6.78 -12.84 -4.05
N LYS A 70 6.46 -11.62 -3.62
CA LYS A 70 5.11 -11.15 -3.32
C LYS A 70 4.91 -9.76 -3.92
N TYR A 71 3.79 -9.57 -4.64
CA TYR A 71 3.38 -8.25 -5.13
C TYR A 71 1.96 -7.87 -4.69
N TYR A 72 1.15 -8.88 -4.33
CA TYR A 72 -0.21 -8.70 -3.83
C TYR A 72 -0.57 -9.84 -2.87
N TYR A 73 -1.59 -9.65 -2.02
CA TYR A 73 -2.01 -10.67 -1.05
C TYR A 73 -2.66 -11.90 -1.71
N ILE A 74 -3.07 -11.79 -2.98
CA ILE A 74 -3.55 -12.88 -3.82
C ILE A 74 -2.85 -12.79 -5.17
N GLN A 75 -2.12 -13.80 -5.56
CA GLN A 75 -1.29 -13.78 -6.77
C GLN A 75 -1.24 -15.14 -7.45
N PRO A 76 -0.80 -15.21 -8.73
CA PRO A 76 -0.60 -16.49 -9.42
C PRO A 76 0.36 -17.42 -8.68
N LYS A 77 -0.05 -18.66 -8.50
CA LYS A 77 0.80 -19.72 -7.98
C LYS A 77 1.64 -20.30 -9.12
N LEU A 78 2.95 -20.09 -9.04
CA LEU A 78 3.88 -20.45 -10.11
C LEU A 78 3.75 -21.94 -10.53
N GLY A 79 3.72 -22.18 -11.84
CA GLY A 79 3.61 -23.53 -12.42
C GLY A 79 2.20 -24.13 -12.37
N THR A 80 1.20 -23.37 -11.94
CA THR A 80 -0.20 -23.76 -11.91
C THR A 80 -1.11 -22.71 -12.55
N ASN A 81 -2.36 -23.03 -12.78
CA ASN A 81 -3.40 -22.07 -13.16
C ASN A 81 -4.25 -21.60 -11.98
N GLU A 82 -3.72 -21.72 -10.75
CA GLU A 82 -4.40 -21.35 -9.52
C GLU A 82 -3.84 -20.02 -8.98
N LEU A 83 -4.63 -19.37 -8.13
CA LEU A 83 -4.18 -18.28 -7.29
C LEU A 83 -3.79 -18.80 -5.89
N GLU A 84 -2.84 -18.15 -5.25
CA GLU A 84 -2.46 -18.40 -3.86
C GLU A 84 -2.66 -17.17 -3.00
N LEU A 85 -3.03 -17.36 -1.74
CA LEU A 85 -3.03 -16.31 -0.73
C LEU A 85 -1.63 -16.20 -0.11
N MET A 86 -1.14 -14.97 -0.02
CA MET A 86 0.16 -14.66 0.57
C MET A 86 0.00 -14.15 1.98
N ASP A 87 0.82 -14.68 2.88
CA ASP A 87 0.95 -14.16 4.24
C ASP A 87 1.68 -12.81 4.26
N ASP A 88 1.51 -12.05 5.34
CA ASP A 88 2.28 -10.84 5.60
C ASP A 88 3.60 -11.14 6.37
N VAL A 89 3.97 -12.41 6.52
CA VAL A 89 5.31 -12.79 6.98
C VAL A 89 6.24 -12.84 5.78
N PRO A 90 7.30 -12.02 5.72
CA PRO A 90 8.23 -12.05 4.60
C PRO A 90 8.95 -13.41 4.57
N ARG A 91 8.76 -14.13 3.48
CA ARG A 91 9.47 -15.39 3.23
C ARG A 91 10.89 -15.14 2.71
N HIS A 92 11.08 -13.99 2.09
CA HIS A 92 12.32 -13.55 1.46
C HIS A 92 12.54 -12.06 1.74
N GLY A 93 13.80 -11.63 1.70
CA GLY A 93 14.20 -10.28 2.07
C GLY A 93 14.38 -10.13 3.60
N LYS A 94 15.48 -9.53 3.99
CA LYS A 94 15.80 -9.29 5.40
C LYS A 94 15.37 -7.88 5.78
N GLN A 95 14.58 -7.77 6.86
CA GLN A 95 14.18 -6.48 7.39
C GLN A 95 15.39 -5.73 7.95
N PHE A 96 15.49 -4.43 7.73
CA PHE A 96 16.64 -3.62 8.12
C PHE A 96 16.90 -3.62 9.63
N TRP A 97 15.88 -3.72 10.46
CA TRP A 97 16.05 -3.79 11.91
C TRP A 97 16.70 -5.09 12.39
N LEU A 98 16.64 -6.16 11.59
CA LEU A 98 17.45 -7.37 11.88
C LEU A 98 18.93 -7.10 11.66
N ALA A 99 19.31 -6.32 10.64
CA ALA A 99 20.69 -5.90 10.45
C ALA A 99 21.17 -4.98 11.59
N ALA A 100 20.32 -4.05 12.03
CA ALA A 100 20.61 -3.21 13.20
C ALA A 100 20.76 -4.06 14.48
N SER A 101 19.86 -5.01 14.71
CA SER A 101 19.91 -5.93 15.85
C SER A 101 21.17 -6.80 15.86
N GLU A 102 21.57 -7.36 14.71
CA GLU A 102 22.81 -8.14 14.56
C GLU A 102 24.07 -7.30 14.79
N ALA A 103 24.01 -5.99 14.48
CA ALA A 103 25.07 -5.04 14.82
C ALA A 103 25.05 -4.62 16.31
N GLY A 104 24.23 -5.27 17.15
CA GLY A 104 24.14 -5.03 18.58
C GLY A 104 23.22 -3.88 18.99
N ARG A 105 22.50 -3.25 18.04
CA ARG A 105 21.58 -2.15 18.34
C ARG A 105 20.33 -2.68 19.05
N LYS A 106 19.85 -1.95 20.07
CA LYS A 106 18.58 -2.23 20.72
C LYS A 106 17.44 -1.69 19.87
N CYS A 107 16.52 -2.58 19.47
CA CYS A 107 15.45 -2.26 18.56
C CYS A 107 14.07 -2.49 19.18
N ALA A 108 13.20 -1.49 19.12
CA ALA A 108 11.77 -1.63 19.32
C ALA A 108 11.05 -1.48 17.97
N VAL A 109 10.31 -2.51 17.55
CA VAL A 109 9.53 -2.51 16.30
C VAL A 109 8.06 -2.72 16.65
N VAL A 110 7.26 -1.67 16.47
CA VAL A 110 5.92 -1.61 17.03
C VAL A 110 4.90 -1.36 15.92
N ASP A 111 4.06 -2.35 15.69
CA ASP A 111 2.83 -2.26 14.89
C ASP A 111 3.04 -1.75 13.45
N VAL A 112 4.13 -2.21 12.82
CA VAL A 112 4.46 -1.88 11.42
C VAL A 112 3.50 -2.63 10.50
N PRO A 113 2.88 -1.95 9.50
CA PRO A 113 1.95 -2.59 8.57
C PRO A 113 2.57 -3.68 7.70
N LYS A 114 1.74 -4.62 7.25
CA LYS A 114 2.09 -5.67 6.29
C LYS A 114 3.26 -6.54 6.73
N ILE A 115 3.47 -6.69 8.04
CA ILE A 115 4.45 -7.62 8.60
C ILE A 115 3.92 -8.31 9.85
N GLY A 116 4.07 -9.64 9.88
CA GLY A 116 3.89 -10.42 11.10
C GLY A 116 5.15 -10.48 11.94
N LEU A 117 5.10 -11.27 13.01
CA LEU A 117 6.25 -11.47 13.88
C LEU A 117 7.36 -12.20 13.11
N GLY A 118 8.51 -11.54 12.99
CA GLY A 118 9.72 -12.08 12.37
C GLY A 118 10.67 -12.76 13.38
N PRO A 119 11.92 -13.04 12.98
CA PRO A 119 12.95 -13.48 13.90
C PRO A 119 13.13 -12.50 15.08
N PRO A 120 13.51 -12.99 16.26
CA PRO A 120 13.76 -12.13 17.42
C PRO A 120 14.82 -11.05 17.14
N VAL A 121 14.62 -9.88 17.73
CA VAL A 121 15.60 -8.78 17.73
C VAL A 121 16.23 -8.60 19.11
N ASN A 122 17.32 -7.90 19.19
CA ASN A 122 17.85 -7.38 20.45
C ASN A 122 16.91 -6.27 20.95
N GLY A 123 15.80 -6.66 21.62
CA GLY A 123 14.78 -5.73 22.07
C GLY A 123 13.37 -6.30 21.99
N ILE A 124 12.43 -5.54 21.44
CA ILE A 124 11.00 -5.90 21.40
C ILE A 124 10.40 -5.80 20.01
N GLN A 125 9.40 -6.65 19.76
CA GLN A 125 8.53 -6.58 18.60
C GLN A 125 7.07 -6.72 19.06
N LEU A 126 6.19 -5.82 18.60
CA LEU A 126 4.73 -5.93 18.72
C LEU A 126 4.12 -5.85 17.33
N ALA A 127 3.41 -6.89 16.91
CA ALA A 127 2.81 -6.98 15.59
C ALA A 127 1.29 -7.02 15.69
N ASN A 128 0.64 -6.28 14.81
CA ASN A 128 -0.81 -6.31 14.58
C ASN A 128 -1.68 -6.07 15.83
N TRP A 129 -1.26 -5.16 16.73
CA TRP A 129 -2.12 -4.70 17.83
C TRP A 129 -3.19 -3.74 17.30
N GLY A 130 -2.83 -2.82 16.42
CA GLY A 130 -3.72 -1.87 15.73
C GLY A 130 -3.29 -1.59 14.29
N ALA A 131 -2.40 -2.40 13.72
CA ALA A 131 -2.05 -2.32 12.31
C ALA A 131 -3.22 -2.76 11.44
N HIS A 132 -3.39 -2.07 10.31
CA HIS A 132 -4.50 -2.30 9.40
C HIS A 132 -4.25 -3.50 8.49
N ALA A 133 -5.32 -4.30 8.29
CA ALA A 133 -5.44 -5.33 7.25
C ALA A 133 -4.24 -6.29 7.14
N THR A 134 -3.71 -6.74 8.26
CA THR A 134 -2.68 -7.79 8.25
C THR A 134 -3.31 -9.18 8.19
N ARG A 135 -2.63 -10.09 7.51
CA ARG A 135 -2.99 -11.52 7.50
C ARG A 135 -2.20 -12.30 8.56
N CYS A 136 -1.91 -11.63 9.68
CA CYS A 136 -1.18 -12.18 10.80
C CYS A 136 -1.97 -12.00 12.09
N ASP A 137 -1.72 -12.86 13.05
CA ASP A 137 -2.27 -12.69 14.39
C ASP A 137 -1.56 -11.57 15.14
N THR A 138 -2.26 -11.00 16.14
CA THR A 138 -1.62 -10.09 17.11
C THR A 138 -0.63 -10.88 17.95
N ALA A 139 0.64 -10.54 17.87
CA ALA A 139 1.74 -11.26 18.51
C ALA A 139 2.85 -10.31 18.95
N SER A 140 3.74 -10.78 19.83
CA SER A 140 4.89 -10.02 20.28
C SER A 140 6.10 -10.90 20.58
N ASN A 141 7.28 -10.28 20.58
CA ASN A 141 8.51 -10.84 21.11
C ASN A 141 9.12 -9.82 22.08
N PRO A 142 9.20 -10.14 23.39
CA PRO A 142 8.79 -11.40 24.04
C PRO A 142 7.27 -11.63 24.02
N PRO A 143 6.79 -12.91 24.09
CA PRO A 143 5.36 -13.23 23.96
C PRO A 143 4.42 -12.60 25.01
N GLU A 144 4.96 -12.21 26.16
CA GLU A 144 4.21 -11.56 27.24
C GLU A 144 3.89 -10.10 26.96
N LEU A 145 4.66 -9.43 26.08
CA LEU A 145 4.52 -8.00 25.82
C LEU A 145 3.12 -7.64 25.33
N VAL A 146 2.56 -8.39 24.37
CA VAL A 146 1.20 -8.12 23.85
C VAL A 146 0.15 -8.26 24.94
N LYS A 147 0.31 -9.18 25.88
CA LYS A 147 -0.61 -9.35 27.02
C LYS A 147 -0.52 -8.16 27.98
N GLN A 148 0.70 -7.67 28.25
CA GLN A 148 0.94 -6.50 29.09
C GLN A 148 0.33 -5.23 28.45
N VAL A 149 0.54 -5.03 27.14
CA VAL A 149 -0.05 -3.91 26.39
C VAL A 149 -1.58 -3.97 26.45
N ILE A 150 -2.18 -5.13 26.17
CA ILE A 150 -3.65 -5.28 26.25
C ILE A 150 -4.18 -5.08 27.67
N ALA A 151 -3.47 -5.57 28.69
CA ALA A 151 -3.89 -5.41 30.07
C ALA A 151 -3.86 -3.94 30.52
N ARG A 152 -2.88 -3.14 30.05
CA ARG A 152 -2.69 -1.75 30.45
C ARG A 152 -3.50 -0.76 29.61
N HIS A 153 -3.53 -0.94 28.31
CA HIS A 153 -4.10 0.02 27.34
C HIS A 153 -5.38 -0.49 26.66
N GLY A 154 -5.73 -1.77 26.88
CA GLY A 154 -6.86 -2.40 26.20
C GLY A 154 -6.52 -2.89 24.79
N ARG A 155 -7.55 -3.33 24.10
CA ARG A 155 -7.46 -3.67 22.66
C ARG A 155 -7.60 -2.40 21.84
N TYR A 156 -7.07 -2.44 20.61
CA TYR A 156 -7.29 -1.37 19.65
C TYR A 156 -8.80 -1.19 19.37
N PRO A 157 -9.31 0.06 19.33
CA PRO A 157 -10.76 0.30 19.30
C PRO A 157 -11.42 -0.06 17.97
N LEU A 158 -10.70 0.01 16.86
CA LEU A 158 -11.23 -0.30 15.54
C LEU A 158 -10.93 -1.74 15.15
N HIS A 159 -11.95 -2.51 14.78
CA HIS A 159 -11.76 -3.88 14.32
C HIS A 159 -11.36 -3.99 12.86
N SER A 160 -11.78 -3.04 12.04
CA SER A 160 -11.46 -2.94 10.61
C SER A 160 -11.89 -1.61 10.05
N CYS A 161 -11.10 -1.05 9.16
CA CYS A 161 -11.49 0.09 8.34
C CYS A 161 -12.03 -0.31 6.95
N ASP A 162 -12.17 -1.59 6.65
CA ASP A 162 -12.76 -2.09 5.40
C ASP A 162 -14.31 -2.08 5.43
N ALA A 163 -14.90 -1.13 6.13
CA ALA A 163 -16.33 -0.92 6.11
C ALA A 163 -16.79 -0.43 4.74
N HIS A 164 -17.97 -0.83 4.31
CA HIS A 164 -18.54 -0.50 3.01
C HIS A 164 -19.93 0.08 3.18
N GLY A 165 -20.22 1.17 2.44
CA GLY A 165 -21.56 1.76 2.39
C GLY A 165 -22.05 2.24 3.75
N LEU A 166 -21.20 2.93 4.50
CA LEU A 166 -21.51 3.48 5.81
C LEU A 166 -22.60 4.55 5.72
N LYS A 167 -23.40 4.67 6.76
CA LYS A 167 -24.33 5.77 6.97
C LYS A 167 -23.60 6.95 7.62
N PRO A 168 -24.13 8.17 7.54
CA PRO A 168 -23.51 9.36 8.13
C PRO A 168 -23.11 9.19 9.61
N GLN A 169 -23.96 8.57 10.40
CA GLN A 169 -23.67 8.30 11.80
C GLN A 169 -22.49 7.33 11.97
N GLU A 170 -22.39 6.32 11.12
CA GLU A 170 -21.30 5.33 11.16
C GLU A 170 -19.97 5.95 10.71
N TYR A 171 -19.97 6.96 9.81
CA TYR A 171 -18.77 7.75 9.49
C TYR A 171 -18.28 8.60 10.68
N ARG A 172 -19.21 9.20 11.45
CA ARG A 172 -18.83 9.92 12.69
C ARG A 172 -18.20 8.97 13.70
N GLU A 173 -18.83 7.82 13.92
CA GLU A 173 -18.32 6.78 14.82
C GLU A 173 -16.95 6.27 14.36
N LEU A 174 -16.74 6.08 13.05
CA LEU A 174 -15.45 5.69 12.48
C LEU A 174 -14.38 6.76 12.75
N ARG A 175 -14.67 8.05 12.47
CA ARG A 175 -13.75 9.16 12.76
C ARG A 175 -13.36 9.16 14.23
N ASP A 176 -14.33 9.07 15.13
CA ASP A 176 -14.10 9.12 16.57
C ASP A 176 -13.30 7.89 17.06
N GLN A 177 -13.56 6.70 16.52
CA GLN A 177 -12.77 5.50 16.78
C GLN A 177 -11.34 5.59 16.25
N LEU A 178 -11.12 6.23 15.10
CA LEU A 178 -9.78 6.48 14.58
C LEU A 178 -9.00 7.44 15.48
N ILE A 179 -9.63 8.53 15.95
CA ILE A 179 -9.01 9.48 16.88
C ILE A 179 -8.68 8.78 18.22
N ASP A 180 -9.60 8.01 18.79
CA ASP A 180 -9.34 7.20 20.01
C ASP A 180 -8.21 6.17 19.77
N GLY A 181 -8.15 5.60 18.56
CA GLY A 181 -7.08 4.70 18.12
C GLY A 181 -5.71 5.37 18.16
N VAL A 182 -5.60 6.57 17.60
CA VAL A 182 -4.37 7.38 17.63
C VAL A 182 -3.95 7.69 19.07
N GLU A 183 -4.88 8.13 19.91
CA GLU A 183 -4.58 8.47 21.32
C GLU A 183 -4.06 7.23 22.07
N LYS A 184 -4.74 6.09 21.97
CA LYS A 184 -4.31 4.84 22.60
C LYS A 184 -2.98 4.33 22.06
N ARG A 185 -2.79 4.39 20.75
CA ARG A 185 -1.50 4.05 20.12
C ARG A 185 -0.39 4.91 20.67
N THR A 186 -0.61 6.22 20.77
CA THR A 186 0.38 7.16 21.32
C THR A 186 0.76 6.79 22.75
N GLU A 187 -0.21 6.43 23.61
CA GLU A 187 0.07 5.99 24.98
C GLU A 187 0.90 4.69 25.01
N VAL A 188 0.54 3.70 24.17
CA VAL A 188 1.32 2.46 24.04
C VAL A 188 2.76 2.75 23.59
N LEU A 189 2.90 3.60 22.58
CA LEU A 189 4.22 3.95 22.03
C LEU A 189 5.08 4.69 23.06
N LEU A 190 4.52 5.63 23.84
CA LEU A 190 5.24 6.35 24.90
C LEU A 190 5.67 5.40 26.03
N ASP A 191 4.81 4.47 26.44
CA ASP A 191 5.16 3.46 27.43
C ASP A 191 6.33 2.58 26.97
N LEU A 192 6.25 2.09 25.72
CA LEU A 192 7.29 1.25 25.16
C LEU A 192 8.58 2.03 24.90
N LEU A 193 8.48 3.29 24.45
CA LEU A 193 9.61 4.18 24.26
C LEU A 193 10.36 4.43 25.57
N GLY A 194 9.61 4.64 26.65
CA GLY A 194 10.19 4.85 28.00
C GLY A 194 10.64 3.57 28.72
N SER A 195 10.41 2.39 28.17
CA SER A 195 10.69 1.13 28.86
C SER A 195 12.16 0.69 28.80
N ASP A 196 12.94 1.19 27.88
CA ASP A 196 14.39 0.90 27.75
C ASP A 196 15.10 2.04 26.97
N ASP A 197 16.42 1.97 26.88
CA ASP A 197 17.26 2.87 26.10
C ASP A 197 17.45 2.33 24.67
N TRP A 198 16.54 2.71 23.77
CA TRP A 198 16.48 2.20 22.39
C TRP A 198 17.47 2.91 21.47
N ASP A 199 18.22 2.14 20.65
CA ASP A 199 18.98 2.70 19.54
C ASP A 199 18.04 2.98 18.35
N LEU A 200 17.09 2.07 18.09
CA LEU A 200 16.03 2.20 17.09
C LEU A 200 14.67 2.02 17.73
N PHE A 201 13.80 3.03 17.60
CA PHE A 201 12.38 2.89 17.89
C PHE A 201 11.59 3.12 16.60
N PHE A 202 10.98 2.06 16.08
CA PHE A 202 10.20 2.10 14.85
C PHE A 202 8.73 1.80 15.12
N ALA A 203 7.86 2.74 14.75
CA ALA A 203 6.40 2.59 14.88
C ALA A 203 5.68 3.12 13.65
N ALA A 204 4.39 2.77 13.47
CA ALA A 204 3.56 3.29 12.41
C ALA A 204 2.16 3.70 12.92
N PHE A 205 1.60 4.76 12.31
CA PHE A 205 0.20 5.15 12.43
C PHE A 205 -0.54 4.70 11.19
N SER A 206 -1.49 3.76 11.34
CA SER A 206 -2.32 3.23 10.26
C SER A 206 -3.64 4.00 10.10
N GLU A 207 -3.92 4.94 10.99
CA GLU A 207 -5.16 5.71 11.02
C GLU A 207 -5.26 6.68 9.84
N THR A 208 -4.15 7.17 9.32
CA THR A 208 -4.07 7.97 8.10
C THR A 208 -4.56 7.19 6.88
N HIS A 209 -4.19 5.92 6.76
CA HIS A 209 -4.65 5.01 5.71
C HIS A 209 -6.17 4.75 5.82
N CYS A 210 -6.66 4.43 7.03
CA CYS A 210 -8.07 4.15 7.23
C CYS A 210 -8.95 5.38 6.96
N SER A 211 -8.55 6.56 7.44
CA SER A 211 -9.26 7.80 7.18
C SER A 211 -9.26 8.15 5.70
N GLY A 212 -8.15 7.99 5.00
CA GLY A 212 -8.04 8.21 3.57
C GLY A 212 -9.02 7.35 2.77
N HIS A 213 -9.08 6.04 3.01
CA HIS A 213 -10.00 5.15 2.30
C HIS A 213 -11.47 5.49 2.51
N GLN A 214 -11.87 5.91 3.72
CA GLN A 214 -13.27 6.02 4.09
C GLN A 214 -13.81 7.45 4.05
N LEU A 215 -12.97 8.46 4.29
CA LEU A 215 -13.41 9.84 4.50
C LEU A 215 -13.01 10.78 3.35
N TRP A 216 -12.37 10.27 2.29
CA TRP A 216 -11.87 11.11 1.18
C TRP A 216 -12.94 11.99 0.57
N HIS A 217 -14.11 11.46 0.29
CA HIS A 217 -15.20 12.16 -0.39
C HIS A 217 -15.77 13.36 0.37
N PHE A 218 -15.57 13.43 1.68
CA PHE A 218 -16.05 14.57 2.46
C PHE A 218 -15.24 15.84 2.22
N GLN A 219 -13.96 15.71 1.91
CA GLN A 219 -13.06 16.85 1.73
C GLN A 219 -12.75 17.19 0.27
N ASP A 220 -13.01 16.30 -0.68
CA ASP A 220 -12.65 16.47 -2.09
C ASP A 220 -13.84 17.03 -2.89
N PRO A 221 -13.81 18.34 -3.29
CA PRO A 221 -14.91 18.96 -4.05
C PRO A 221 -15.17 18.34 -5.41
N HIS A 222 -14.23 17.56 -5.95
CA HIS A 222 -14.39 16.90 -7.25
C HIS A 222 -14.98 15.49 -7.13
N HIS A 223 -15.07 14.96 -5.92
CA HIS A 223 -15.60 13.63 -5.72
C HIS A 223 -17.13 13.59 -5.93
N PRO A 224 -17.71 12.59 -6.66
CA PRO A 224 -19.14 12.51 -6.94
C PRO A 224 -20.06 12.49 -5.71
N LEU A 225 -19.55 12.03 -4.57
CA LEU A 225 -20.26 11.97 -3.29
C LEU A 225 -20.03 13.21 -2.40
N PHE A 226 -19.30 14.21 -2.87
CA PHE A 226 -19.05 15.44 -2.10
C PHE A 226 -20.36 16.21 -1.86
N ASP A 227 -20.61 16.60 -0.62
CA ASP A 227 -21.72 17.48 -0.27
C ASP A 227 -21.21 18.92 -0.02
N PRO A 228 -21.49 19.88 -0.94
CA PRO A 228 -21.02 21.26 -0.76
C PRO A 228 -21.64 21.97 0.45
N GLU A 229 -22.80 21.50 0.95
CA GLU A 229 -23.47 22.07 2.11
C GLU A 229 -22.97 21.46 3.44
N ASP A 230 -22.17 20.39 3.36
CA ASP A 230 -21.65 19.65 4.53
C ASP A 230 -22.74 19.32 5.57
N ARG A 231 -23.90 18.84 5.07
CA ARG A 231 -25.07 18.51 5.91
C ARG A 231 -24.76 17.54 7.03
N GLU A 232 -23.73 16.74 6.84
CA GLU A 232 -23.28 15.74 7.80
C GLU A 232 -22.24 16.26 8.80
N GLY A 233 -21.65 17.45 8.56
CA GLY A 233 -20.58 18.02 9.39
C GLY A 233 -19.33 17.13 9.43
N LEU A 234 -18.94 16.54 8.29
CA LEU A 234 -17.85 15.59 8.17
C LEU A 234 -16.74 16.06 7.23
N ARG A 235 -16.83 17.29 6.70
CA ARG A 235 -15.84 17.84 5.77
C ARG A 235 -14.42 17.74 6.29
N ASP A 236 -14.26 17.98 7.58
CA ASP A 236 -12.96 18.00 8.24
C ASP A 236 -12.59 16.65 8.88
N ALA A 237 -13.44 15.62 8.75
CA ALA A 237 -13.26 14.36 9.47
C ALA A 237 -11.92 13.67 9.21
N MET A 238 -11.42 13.71 7.98
CA MET A 238 -10.10 13.16 7.65
C MET A 238 -8.98 14.02 8.25
N ARG A 239 -9.11 15.35 8.19
CA ARG A 239 -8.16 16.28 8.80
C ARG A 239 -8.11 16.13 10.33
N ASP A 240 -9.24 15.91 10.99
CA ASP A 240 -9.30 15.70 12.45
C ASP A 240 -8.45 14.49 12.88
N VAL A 241 -8.49 13.40 12.11
CA VAL A 241 -7.64 12.22 12.34
C VAL A 241 -6.15 12.58 12.18
N HIS A 242 -5.79 13.33 11.13
CA HIS A 242 -4.40 13.76 10.90
C HIS A 242 -3.90 14.72 11.98
N VAL A 243 -4.76 15.60 12.51
CA VAL A 243 -4.46 16.47 13.66
C VAL A 243 -4.18 15.63 14.92
N ALA A 244 -4.94 14.56 15.15
CA ALA A 244 -4.66 13.65 16.26
C ALA A 244 -3.30 12.94 16.07
N VAL A 245 -2.99 12.48 14.85
CA VAL A 245 -1.68 11.87 14.50
C VAL A 245 -0.55 12.86 14.71
N ASP A 246 -0.69 14.12 14.26
CA ASP A 246 0.33 15.17 14.45
C ASP A 246 0.62 15.40 15.94
N ARG A 247 -0.42 15.43 16.79
CA ARG A 247 -0.23 15.50 18.25
C ARG A 247 0.52 14.30 18.80
N GLY A 248 0.17 13.08 18.34
CA GLY A 248 0.85 11.86 18.74
C GLY A 248 2.33 11.87 18.35
N VAL A 249 2.64 12.27 17.11
CA VAL A 249 4.02 12.46 16.63
C VAL A 249 4.75 13.50 17.49
N GLY A 250 4.11 14.65 17.79
CA GLY A 250 4.70 15.68 18.63
C GLY A 250 5.10 15.16 20.01
N ARG A 251 4.21 14.41 20.68
CA ARG A 251 4.47 13.80 22.00
C ARG A 251 5.64 12.80 21.96
N LEU A 252 5.72 11.97 20.92
CA LEU A 252 6.84 11.03 20.75
C LEU A 252 8.16 11.75 20.52
N VAL A 253 8.15 12.81 19.70
CA VAL A 253 9.33 13.63 19.41
C VAL A 253 9.81 14.40 20.66
N GLU A 254 8.90 14.84 21.51
CA GLU A 254 9.22 15.50 22.78
C GLU A 254 9.79 14.51 23.82
N ALA A 255 9.36 13.25 23.78
CA ALA A 255 9.84 12.21 24.68
C ALA A 255 11.28 11.75 24.37
N VAL A 256 11.77 11.98 23.16
CA VAL A 256 13.17 11.70 22.78
C VAL A 256 14.00 12.99 22.86
N GLY A 257 15.26 12.87 23.24
CA GLY A 257 16.15 14.02 23.33
C GLY A 257 16.51 14.65 21.97
N PRO A 258 17.10 15.86 21.96
CA PRO A 258 17.49 16.55 20.73
C PRO A 258 18.55 15.81 19.92
N GLU A 259 19.31 14.94 20.55
CA GLU A 259 20.35 14.11 19.92
C GLU A 259 19.78 12.94 19.12
N THR A 260 18.48 12.62 19.29
CA THR A 260 17.82 11.55 18.55
C THR A 260 17.46 12.04 17.14
N SER A 261 17.90 11.32 16.12
CA SER A 261 17.45 11.53 14.76
C SER A 261 15.99 11.12 14.62
N VAL A 262 15.16 11.98 14.03
CA VAL A 262 13.74 11.73 13.80
C VAL A 262 13.49 11.61 12.32
N VAL A 263 12.93 10.47 11.92
CA VAL A 263 12.51 10.20 10.54
C VAL A 263 11.02 9.95 10.53
N ILE A 264 10.27 10.83 9.86
CA ILE A 264 8.84 10.63 9.58
C ILE A 264 8.70 10.33 8.09
N PHE A 265 7.94 9.31 7.72
CA PHE A 265 7.76 8.99 6.31
C PHE A 265 6.36 8.47 6.00
N SER A 266 5.94 8.64 4.75
CA SER A 266 4.90 7.83 4.13
C SER A 266 5.44 7.21 2.86
N GLY A 267 5.23 5.91 2.69
CA GLY A 267 5.72 5.19 1.51
C GLY A 267 4.89 5.42 0.26
N HIS A 268 3.66 5.90 0.40
CA HIS A 268 2.70 6.20 -0.65
C HIS A 268 1.63 7.14 -0.12
N GLY A 269 0.90 7.80 -1.00
CA GLY A 269 -0.19 8.71 -0.65
C GLY A 269 -1.57 8.10 -0.82
N MET A 270 -2.57 8.99 -0.84
CA MET A 270 -3.99 8.68 -1.01
C MET A 270 -4.64 9.73 -1.91
N LEU A 271 -5.44 9.31 -2.88
CA LEU A 271 -6.25 10.17 -3.75
C LEU A 271 -7.67 9.61 -3.86
N ALA A 272 -8.53 10.22 -4.67
CA ALA A 272 -9.85 9.67 -4.96
C ALA A 272 -9.74 8.25 -5.58
N GLN A 273 -10.65 7.36 -5.19
CA GLN A 273 -10.67 5.97 -5.65
C GLN A 273 -11.27 5.87 -7.06
N TYR A 274 -10.48 6.14 -8.08
CA TYR A 274 -10.89 6.02 -9.48
C TYR A 274 -10.03 5.00 -10.21
N HIS A 275 -10.67 3.96 -10.77
CA HIS A 275 -9.97 2.91 -11.51
C HIS A 275 -10.88 2.20 -12.50
N GLY A 276 -10.28 1.61 -13.54
CA GLY A 276 -10.96 0.76 -14.55
C GLY A 276 -10.68 -0.73 -14.39
N ARG A 277 -10.27 -1.19 -13.19
CA ARG A 277 -9.84 -2.58 -12.95
C ARG A 277 -10.87 -3.60 -13.43
N ASP A 278 -12.14 -3.41 -13.10
CA ASP A 278 -13.21 -4.35 -13.45
C ASP A 278 -13.53 -4.35 -14.96
N LEU A 279 -13.06 -3.33 -15.71
CA LEU A 279 -13.19 -3.25 -17.16
C LEU A 279 -12.05 -3.94 -17.91
N LEU A 280 -10.91 -4.13 -17.26
CA LEU A 280 -9.72 -4.68 -17.91
C LEU A 280 -9.90 -6.11 -18.46
N PRO A 281 -10.54 -7.07 -17.76
CA PRO A 281 -10.82 -8.38 -18.34
C PRO A 281 -11.67 -8.31 -19.61
N ILE A 282 -12.65 -7.40 -19.65
CA ILE A 282 -13.54 -7.21 -20.80
C ILE A 282 -12.77 -6.60 -21.98
N LEU A 283 -11.90 -5.63 -21.70
CA LEU A 283 -11.01 -5.05 -22.73
C LEU A 283 -10.10 -6.10 -23.35
N LEU A 284 -9.48 -6.97 -22.54
CA LEU A 284 -8.63 -8.05 -23.02
C LEU A 284 -9.40 -9.06 -23.91
N GLU A 285 -10.64 -9.38 -23.53
CA GLU A 285 -11.51 -10.21 -24.36
C GLU A 285 -11.85 -9.50 -25.69
N MET A 286 -12.24 -8.22 -25.63
CA MET A 286 -12.54 -7.39 -26.80
C MET A 286 -11.35 -7.25 -27.74
N TRP A 287 -10.13 -7.22 -27.20
CA TRP A 287 -8.88 -7.17 -27.96
C TRP A 287 -8.44 -8.55 -28.51
N GLY A 288 -9.26 -9.59 -28.35
CA GLY A 288 -8.99 -10.92 -28.89
C GLY A 288 -7.92 -11.71 -28.14
N MET A 289 -7.70 -11.39 -26.85
CA MET A 289 -6.76 -12.17 -26.02
C MET A 289 -7.31 -13.55 -25.67
N ALA A 290 -8.64 -13.72 -25.60
CA ALA A 290 -9.27 -15.04 -25.57
C ALA A 290 -9.13 -15.70 -26.95
N GLN A 291 -8.66 -16.94 -27.02
CA GLN A 291 -8.77 -17.73 -28.25
C GLN A 291 -10.26 -18.08 -28.46
N ALA A 292 -10.97 -17.19 -29.13
CA ALA A 292 -12.28 -17.55 -29.67
C ALA A 292 -12.07 -18.47 -30.85
N GLU A 293 -12.52 -19.73 -30.75
CA GLU A 293 -12.74 -20.55 -31.93
C GLU A 293 -13.68 -19.76 -32.88
N ASN A 294 -13.12 -19.24 -34.00
CA ASN A 294 -13.83 -18.73 -35.16
C ASN A 294 -14.68 -17.43 -35.05
N ALA A 295 -14.33 -16.45 -34.23
CA ALA A 295 -14.95 -15.14 -34.31
C ALA A 295 -13.98 -14.11 -34.88
N GLU A 296 -14.16 -13.67 -36.14
CA GLU A 296 -13.57 -12.44 -36.62
C GLU A 296 -14.14 -11.26 -35.80
N PRO A 297 -13.29 -10.35 -35.29
CA PRO A 297 -13.79 -9.17 -34.60
C PRO A 297 -14.63 -8.33 -35.60
N ASP A 298 -15.89 -8.13 -35.30
CA ASP A 298 -16.73 -7.16 -36.03
C ASP A 298 -16.50 -5.77 -35.43
N PRO A 299 -15.73 -4.89 -36.10
CA PRO A 299 -15.42 -3.56 -35.58
C PRO A 299 -16.61 -2.60 -35.57
N SER A 300 -17.76 -3.01 -36.12
CA SER A 300 -18.97 -2.20 -36.17
C SER A 300 -19.92 -2.42 -34.99
N ARG A 301 -19.67 -3.43 -34.15
CA ARG A 301 -20.46 -3.69 -32.95
C ARG A 301 -19.89 -2.94 -31.75
N GLU A 302 -20.49 -1.82 -31.40
CA GLU A 302 -20.36 -1.26 -30.06
C GLU A 302 -20.79 -2.32 -29.03
N ARG A 303 -19.82 -2.94 -28.38
CA ARG A 303 -20.07 -3.89 -27.31
C ARG A 303 -20.23 -3.10 -26.00
N THR A 304 -21.45 -2.85 -25.57
CA THR A 304 -21.70 -2.45 -24.21
C THR A 304 -21.78 -3.71 -23.36
N VAL A 305 -20.70 -4.07 -22.69
CA VAL A 305 -20.71 -5.18 -21.74
C VAL A 305 -20.94 -4.61 -20.35
N ALA A 306 -22.12 -4.88 -19.80
CA ALA A 306 -22.41 -4.54 -18.41
C ALA A 306 -21.75 -5.55 -17.47
N PHE A 307 -20.94 -5.08 -16.54
CA PHE A 307 -20.38 -5.90 -15.46
C PHE A 307 -21.52 -6.50 -14.63
N LYS A 308 -21.64 -7.81 -14.60
CA LYS A 308 -22.58 -8.51 -13.71
C LYS A 308 -21.89 -8.80 -12.39
N LYS A 309 -22.32 -8.11 -11.34
CA LYS A 309 -21.88 -8.38 -9.96
C LYS A 309 -22.22 -9.85 -9.61
N GLY A 310 -21.21 -10.63 -9.27
CA GLY A 310 -21.41 -12.04 -8.87
C GLY A 310 -22.28 -12.12 -7.61
N TRP A 311 -23.17 -13.11 -7.53
CA TRP A 311 -24.11 -13.28 -6.41
C TRP A 311 -23.42 -13.38 -5.03
N VAL A 312 -22.20 -13.91 -4.96
CA VAL A 312 -21.39 -13.99 -3.73
C VAL A 312 -20.98 -12.59 -3.26
N ARG A 313 -20.58 -11.71 -4.19
CA ARG A 313 -20.24 -10.30 -3.88
C ARG A 313 -21.49 -9.54 -3.41
N THR A 314 -22.64 -9.79 -4.02
CA THR A 314 -23.91 -9.19 -3.59
C THR A 314 -24.32 -9.65 -2.19
N LEU A 315 -24.10 -10.94 -1.85
CA LEU A 315 -24.36 -11.44 -0.51
C LEU A 315 -23.41 -10.83 0.52
N LYS A 316 -22.11 -10.74 0.21
CA LYS A 316 -21.10 -10.13 1.09
C LYS A 316 -21.46 -8.68 1.43
N ASP A 317 -21.87 -7.91 0.45
CA ASP A 317 -22.21 -6.49 0.63
C ASP A 317 -23.46 -6.27 1.51
N ASN A 318 -24.32 -7.29 1.66
CA ASN A 318 -25.51 -7.24 2.52
C ASN A 318 -25.32 -7.85 3.91
N VAL A 319 -24.14 -8.42 4.22
CA VAL A 319 -23.85 -8.98 5.54
C VAL A 319 -23.08 -7.95 6.36
N PRO A 320 -23.53 -7.62 7.59
CA PRO A 320 -22.79 -6.71 8.47
C PRO A 320 -21.33 -7.17 8.66
N ILE A 321 -20.40 -6.23 8.60
CA ILE A 321 -18.96 -6.51 8.58
C ILE A 321 -18.49 -7.33 9.78
N GLN A 322 -19.10 -7.12 10.95
CA GLN A 322 -18.82 -7.88 12.18
C GLN A 322 -19.08 -9.39 12.01
N TRP A 323 -20.14 -9.75 11.28
CA TRP A 323 -20.45 -11.13 10.95
C TRP A 323 -19.51 -11.72 9.90
N GLN A 324 -19.07 -10.90 8.93
CA GLN A 324 -18.07 -11.32 7.95
C GLN A 324 -16.75 -11.71 8.65
N TYR A 325 -16.29 -10.93 9.64
CA TYR A 325 -15.11 -11.25 10.44
C TYR A 325 -15.29 -12.44 11.35
N ALA A 326 -16.44 -12.58 12.00
CA ALA A 326 -16.72 -13.73 12.85
C ALA A 326 -16.70 -15.04 12.03
N VAL A 327 -17.33 -15.01 10.85
CA VAL A 327 -17.34 -16.16 9.92
C VAL A 327 -15.92 -16.43 9.42
N LYS A 328 -15.15 -15.39 9.03
CA LYS A 328 -13.78 -15.54 8.55
C LYS A 328 -12.87 -16.23 9.57
N LYS A 329 -12.97 -15.87 10.85
CA LYS A 329 -12.20 -16.52 11.94
C LYS A 329 -12.56 -17.98 12.19
N MET A 330 -13.76 -18.41 11.79
CA MET A 330 -14.22 -19.80 11.96
C MET A 330 -13.93 -20.69 10.75
N LEU A 331 -13.55 -20.10 9.62
CA LEU A 331 -13.29 -20.85 8.40
C LEU A 331 -11.90 -21.49 8.42
N PRO A 332 -11.77 -22.78 8.03
CA PRO A 332 -10.47 -23.36 7.74
C PRO A 332 -9.77 -22.56 6.62
N SER A 333 -8.44 -22.40 6.72
CA SER A 333 -7.64 -21.58 5.79
C SER A 333 -7.87 -21.92 4.30
N LYS A 334 -7.99 -23.20 3.95
CA LYS A 334 -8.29 -23.64 2.57
C LYS A 334 -9.68 -23.20 2.08
N LEU A 335 -10.67 -23.14 2.98
CA LEU A 335 -12.01 -22.71 2.61
C LEU A 335 -12.08 -21.20 2.51
N GLU A 336 -11.37 -20.48 3.38
CA GLU A 336 -11.18 -19.02 3.26
C GLU A 336 -10.53 -18.68 1.92
N GLU A 337 -9.45 -19.36 1.56
CA GLU A 337 -8.74 -19.19 0.29
C GLU A 337 -9.68 -19.37 -0.91
N ALA A 338 -10.44 -20.47 -0.94
CA ALA A 338 -11.39 -20.75 -2.01
C ALA A 338 -12.49 -19.68 -2.12
N ILE A 339 -13.00 -19.18 -0.98
CA ILE A 339 -14.03 -18.13 -0.96
C ILE A 339 -13.44 -16.80 -1.44
N VAL A 340 -12.26 -16.41 -0.98
CA VAL A 340 -11.60 -15.16 -1.39
C VAL A 340 -11.30 -15.21 -2.89
N CYS A 341 -10.71 -16.28 -3.40
CA CYS A 341 -10.46 -16.44 -4.83
C CYS A 341 -11.75 -16.34 -5.65
N ARG A 342 -12.84 -16.95 -5.19
CA ARG A 342 -14.15 -16.90 -5.85
C ARG A 342 -14.78 -15.49 -5.83
N VAL A 343 -14.66 -14.79 -4.71
CA VAL A 343 -15.17 -13.40 -4.58
C VAL A 343 -14.40 -12.44 -5.47
N MET A 344 -13.09 -12.66 -5.62
CA MET A 344 -12.24 -11.88 -6.52
C MET A 344 -12.45 -12.22 -8.02
N GLY A 345 -13.36 -13.16 -8.33
CA GLY A 345 -13.72 -13.52 -9.70
C GLY A 345 -12.69 -14.39 -10.42
N ALA A 346 -11.72 -14.94 -9.70
CA ALA A 346 -10.64 -15.73 -10.26
C ALA A 346 -10.47 -17.07 -9.54
N GLU A 347 -11.32 -18.05 -9.87
CA GLU A 347 -11.13 -19.42 -9.38
C GLU A 347 -9.91 -20.09 -10.04
N ARG A 348 -9.66 -19.78 -11.30
CA ARG A 348 -8.51 -20.26 -12.08
C ARG A 348 -8.12 -19.26 -13.14
N LEU A 349 -6.82 -19.17 -13.39
CA LEU A 349 -6.28 -18.37 -14.48
C LEU A 349 -6.64 -19.02 -15.83
N PRO A 350 -7.06 -18.25 -16.85
CA PRO A 350 -7.46 -18.80 -18.12
C PRO A 350 -6.26 -19.34 -18.91
N THR A 351 -6.26 -20.64 -19.20
CA THR A 351 -5.20 -21.31 -19.97
C THR A 351 -5.34 -21.15 -21.49
N THR A 352 -6.50 -20.68 -21.95
CA THR A 352 -6.82 -20.48 -23.39
C THR A 352 -6.64 -19.05 -23.87
N TRP A 353 -6.25 -18.13 -23.01
CA TRP A 353 -6.02 -16.72 -23.34
C TRP A 353 -4.52 -16.47 -23.58
N ARG A 354 -4.19 -15.63 -24.56
CA ARG A 354 -2.80 -15.19 -24.82
C ARG A 354 -2.28 -14.24 -23.74
N ALA A 355 -3.17 -13.41 -23.20
CA ALA A 355 -2.91 -12.54 -22.05
C ALA A 355 -4.19 -12.40 -21.23
N PHE A 356 -4.07 -12.26 -19.92
CA PHE A 356 -5.21 -12.18 -19.00
C PHE A 356 -4.91 -11.28 -17.82
N TYR A 357 -5.98 -10.76 -17.22
CA TYR A 357 -5.93 -10.01 -15.96
C TYR A 357 -5.49 -10.91 -14.80
N VAL A 358 -4.65 -10.39 -13.93
CA VAL A 358 -4.31 -10.99 -12.63
C VAL A 358 -4.60 -9.98 -11.51
N PRO A 359 -4.98 -10.46 -10.31
CA PRO A 359 -5.28 -9.58 -9.19
C PRO A 359 -4.12 -8.64 -8.85
N ASN A 360 -4.46 -7.38 -8.62
CA ASN A 360 -3.59 -6.34 -8.08
C ASN A 360 -4.45 -5.34 -7.30
N ASN A 361 -3.81 -4.37 -6.64
CA ASN A 361 -4.51 -3.27 -5.99
C ASN A 361 -5.26 -2.40 -7.03
N ASP A 362 -6.25 -1.64 -6.56
CA ASP A 362 -7.15 -0.86 -7.40
C ASP A 362 -6.44 0.24 -8.21
N LEU A 363 -5.34 0.77 -7.70
CA LEU A 363 -4.55 1.82 -8.37
C LEU A 363 -4.00 1.37 -9.73
N THR A 364 -3.70 0.09 -9.89
CA THR A 364 -3.09 -0.44 -11.12
C THR A 364 -3.80 -1.69 -11.64
N GLY A 365 -4.09 -1.71 -12.95
CA GLY A 365 -4.44 -2.93 -13.65
C GLY A 365 -3.21 -3.80 -13.88
N ALA A 366 -3.32 -5.11 -13.72
CA ALA A 366 -2.21 -6.04 -13.94
C ALA A 366 -2.55 -7.10 -14.98
N ILE A 367 -1.64 -7.33 -15.91
CA ILE A 367 -1.80 -8.27 -17.02
C ILE A 367 -0.66 -9.28 -17.00
N ARG A 368 -1.02 -10.56 -17.15
CA ARG A 368 -0.07 -11.65 -17.33
C ARG A 368 -0.20 -12.23 -18.74
N VAL A 369 0.93 -12.35 -19.42
CA VAL A 369 1.05 -13.04 -20.71
C VAL A 369 1.15 -14.55 -20.43
N ASN A 370 0.38 -15.35 -21.17
CA ASN A 370 0.39 -16.82 -21.03
C ASN A 370 1.62 -17.39 -21.75
N LEU A 371 2.77 -17.38 -21.06
CA LEU A 371 4.09 -17.62 -21.64
C LEU A 371 4.44 -19.12 -21.64
N LYS A 372 4.89 -19.63 -22.79
CA LYS A 372 5.42 -21.00 -22.92
C LYS A 372 6.63 -21.20 -22.01
N GLY A 373 6.62 -22.32 -21.27
CA GLY A 373 7.70 -22.66 -20.34
C GLY A 373 7.52 -22.09 -18.92
N ARG A 374 6.69 -21.04 -18.74
CA ARG A 374 6.36 -20.44 -17.45
C ARG A 374 4.97 -20.83 -16.96
N ASP A 375 3.97 -20.65 -17.82
CA ASP A 375 2.57 -20.84 -17.46
C ASP A 375 2.03 -22.18 -17.98
N PRO A 376 1.15 -22.86 -17.25
CA PRO A 376 0.52 -24.11 -17.73
C PRO A 376 -0.30 -23.85 -19.00
N GLY A 377 0.00 -24.58 -20.07
CA GLY A 377 -0.65 -24.37 -21.36
C GLY A 377 -0.25 -23.09 -22.06
N GLY A 378 0.98 -22.57 -21.79
CA GLY A 378 1.49 -21.35 -22.37
C GLY A 378 1.33 -21.27 -23.89
N LEU A 379 0.84 -20.14 -24.40
CA LEU A 379 0.49 -19.92 -25.80
C LEU A 379 1.50 -19.06 -26.52
N VAL A 380 2.07 -18.08 -25.82
CA VAL A 380 3.01 -17.08 -26.38
C VAL A 380 4.44 -17.59 -26.24
N ALA A 381 5.23 -17.55 -27.31
CA ALA A 381 6.64 -17.93 -27.25
C ALA A 381 7.47 -16.83 -26.58
N PRO A 382 8.49 -17.19 -25.78
CA PRO A 382 9.40 -16.22 -25.20
C PRO A 382 10.22 -15.51 -26.28
N GLY A 383 10.71 -14.31 -25.99
CA GLY A 383 11.44 -13.45 -26.91
C GLY A 383 10.50 -12.62 -27.78
N ARG A 384 10.75 -12.58 -29.09
CA ARG A 384 10.11 -11.63 -30.01
C ARG A 384 8.57 -11.61 -29.94
N GLU A 385 7.90 -12.77 -29.89
CA GLU A 385 6.44 -12.83 -29.85
C GLU A 385 5.90 -12.22 -28.53
N TYR A 386 6.59 -12.50 -27.42
CA TYR A 386 6.28 -11.94 -26.12
C TYR A 386 6.47 -10.41 -26.12
N ASP A 387 7.60 -9.93 -26.63
CA ASP A 387 7.91 -8.50 -26.65
C ASP A 387 6.91 -7.73 -27.53
N GLU A 388 6.61 -8.24 -28.72
CA GLU A 388 5.62 -7.67 -29.65
C GLU A 388 4.21 -7.61 -29.01
N LEU A 389 3.81 -8.65 -28.26
CA LEU A 389 2.53 -8.65 -27.56
C LEU A 389 2.49 -7.64 -26.40
N CYS A 390 3.56 -7.55 -25.61
CA CYS A 390 3.69 -6.55 -24.55
C CYS A 390 3.65 -5.13 -25.10
N ASP A 391 4.32 -4.85 -26.22
CA ASP A 391 4.31 -3.55 -26.90
C ASP A 391 2.91 -3.20 -27.41
N TRP A 392 2.25 -4.17 -28.03
CA TRP A 392 0.90 -4.00 -28.55
C TRP A 392 -0.11 -3.72 -27.41
N LEU A 393 -0.08 -4.51 -26.33
CA LEU A 393 -0.93 -4.29 -25.16
C LEU A 393 -0.66 -2.93 -24.51
N SER A 394 0.59 -2.54 -24.37
CA SER A 394 0.99 -1.24 -23.81
C SER A 394 0.41 -0.09 -24.64
N THR A 395 0.49 -0.18 -25.97
CA THR A 395 -0.09 0.81 -26.88
C THR A 395 -1.61 0.90 -26.71
N ARG A 396 -2.31 -0.25 -26.72
CA ARG A 396 -3.77 -0.28 -26.56
C ARG A 396 -4.23 0.29 -25.21
N LEU A 397 -3.50 0.01 -24.14
CA LEU A 397 -3.77 0.57 -22.81
C LEU A 397 -3.63 2.10 -22.79
N LEU A 398 -2.55 2.64 -23.35
CA LEU A 398 -2.30 4.09 -23.38
C LEU A 398 -3.30 4.85 -24.27
N GLU A 399 -3.90 4.18 -25.26
CA GLU A 399 -4.92 4.75 -26.15
C GLU A 399 -6.33 4.77 -25.52
N LEU A 400 -6.54 4.14 -24.36
CA LEU A 400 -7.84 4.13 -23.69
C LEU A 400 -8.26 5.55 -23.29
N VAL A 401 -9.49 5.89 -23.62
CA VAL A 401 -10.10 7.19 -23.27
C VAL A 401 -11.20 6.99 -22.23
N ASN A 402 -11.14 7.75 -21.14
CA ASN A 402 -12.24 7.86 -20.21
C ASN A 402 -13.37 8.68 -20.85
N CYS A 403 -14.51 8.05 -21.17
CA CYS A 403 -15.63 8.70 -21.85
C CYS A 403 -16.22 9.86 -21.04
N GLY A 404 -16.14 9.82 -19.72
CA GLY A 404 -16.60 10.90 -18.84
C GLY A 404 -15.81 12.20 -18.98
N THR A 405 -14.55 12.13 -19.36
CA THR A 405 -13.65 13.30 -19.47
C THR A 405 -13.16 13.58 -20.89
N GLY A 406 -13.21 12.60 -21.77
CA GLY A 406 -12.57 12.65 -23.09
C GLY A 406 -11.03 12.59 -23.05
N LYS A 407 -10.43 12.33 -21.88
CA LYS A 407 -8.98 12.27 -21.68
C LYS A 407 -8.46 10.82 -21.62
N PRO A 408 -7.16 10.58 -21.79
CA PRO A 408 -6.57 9.25 -21.54
C PRO A 408 -6.92 8.71 -20.14
N ALA A 409 -7.27 7.44 -20.07
CA ALA A 409 -7.63 6.78 -18.80
C ALA A 409 -6.41 6.20 -18.06
N ILE A 410 -5.32 5.95 -18.78
CA ILE A 410 -4.08 5.41 -18.24
C ILE A 410 -3.02 6.52 -18.18
N ASP A 411 -2.32 6.60 -17.07
CA ASP A 411 -1.21 7.51 -16.88
C ASP A 411 0.11 6.91 -17.38
N LYS A 412 0.36 5.64 -17.01
CA LYS A 412 1.59 4.93 -17.31
C LYS A 412 1.32 3.44 -17.50
N VAL A 413 2.03 2.82 -18.44
CA VAL A 413 2.15 1.37 -18.54
C VAL A 413 3.59 0.98 -18.24
N SER A 414 3.77 0.04 -17.31
CA SER A 414 5.09 -0.48 -16.94
C SER A 414 5.23 -1.93 -17.42
N LYS A 415 6.30 -2.22 -18.17
CA LYS A 415 6.77 -3.57 -18.43
C LYS A 415 7.61 -4.00 -17.24
N ILE A 416 7.15 -5.00 -16.50
CA ILE A 416 7.73 -5.36 -15.22
C ILE A 416 9.15 -5.92 -15.35
N HIS A 417 9.42 -6.67 -16.40
CA HIS A 417 10.76 -7.20 -16.66
C HIS A 417 11.83 -6.14 -17.03
N ASP A 418 11.40 -4.91 -17.39
CA ASP A 418 12.32 -3.78 -17.61
C ASP A 418 12.66 -3.04 -16.29
N LEU A 419 11.84 -3.22 -15.25
CA LEU A 419 11.94 -2.48 -13.99
C LEU A 419 12.44 -3.33 -12.82
N TYR A 420 12.22 -4.63 -12.88
CA TYR A 420 12.44 -5.54 -11.76
C TYR A 420 13.37 -6.69 -12.18
N GLU A 421 14.31 -7.01 -11.29
CA GLU A 421 15.19 -8.17 -11.40
C GLU A 421 15.14 -8.99 -10.12
N GLY A 422 15.10 -10.32 -10.25
CA GLY A 422 15.15 -11.21 -9.10
C GLY A 422 14.68 -12.63 -9.39
N PRO A 423 14.90 -13.55 -8.44
CA PRO A 423 14.60 -14.97 -8.61
C PRO A 423 13.11 -15.28 -8.70
N TYR A 424 12.26 -14.31 -8.36
CA TYR A 424 10.80 -14.46 -8.37
C TYR A 424 10.11 -13.58 -9.43
N LEU A 425 10.85 -13.08 -10.42
CA LEU A 425 10.29 -12.26 -11.51
C LEU A 425 9.12 -12.98 -12.20
N ASP A 426 9.23 -14.28 -12.41
CA ASP A 426 8.19 -15.13 -13.03
C ASP A 426 6.87 -15.20 -12.24
N LYS A 427 6.86 -14.78 -10.98
CA LYS A 427 5.61 -14.67 -10.18
C LYS A 427 4.85 -13.39 -10.45
N LEU A 428 5.51 -12.37 -10.97
CA LEU A 428 4.93 -11.05 -11.19
C LEU A 428 4.07 -11.00 -12.45
N PRO A 429 3.14 -10.04 -12.59
CA PRO A 429 2.53 -9.69 -13.87
C PRO A 429 3.58 -9.26 -14.88
N ASP A 430 3.26 -9.33 -16.18
CA ASP A 430 4.15 -8.84 -17.24
C ASP A 430 3.99 -7.34 -17.47
N LEU A 431 2.75 -6.84 -17.32
CA LEU A 431 2.42 -5.42 -17.48
C LEU A 431 1.60 -4.93 -16.28
N THR A 432 1.83 -3.69 -15.87
CA THR A 432 0.93 -2.93 -15.03
C THR A 432 0.51 -1.64 -15.71
N ALA A 433 -0.74 -1.23 -15.49
CA ALA A 433 -1.32 -0.02 -16.04
C ALA A 433 -1.84 0.87 -14.90
N LEU A 434 -1.19 2.01 -14.66
CA LEU A 434 -1.56 2.98 -13.66
C LEU A 434 -2.75 3.81 -14.16
N TRP A 435 -3.86 3.77 -13.43
CA TRP A 435 -5.06 4.52 -13.76
C TRP A 435 -4.89 6.00 -13.42
N ARG A 436 -5.43 6.88 -14.27
CA ARG A 436 -5.58 8.29 -13.92
C ARG A 436 -6.67 8.48 -12.88
N GLN A 437 -6.36 9.22 -11.84
CA GLN A 437 -7.25 9.44 -10.70
C GLN A 437 -7.93 10.83 -10.72
N GLU A 438 -8.04 11.47 -11.90
CA GLU A 438 -8.64 12.80 -12.05
C GLU A 438 -10.18 12.77 -12.06
N ALA A 439 -10.80 11.65 -12.44
CA ALA A 439 -12.24 11.48 -12.52
C ALA A 439 -12.64 9.99 -12.51
N PRO A 440 -13.90 9.69 -12.12
CA PRO A 440 -14.42 8.32 -12.16
C PRO A 440 -14.28 7.67 -13.54
N ILE A 441 -13.94 6.38 -13.56
CA ILE A 441 -13.83 5.57 -14.78
C ILE A 441 -15.00 4.60 -14.85
N GLU A 442 -16.11 5.03 -15.42
CA GLU A 442 -17.31 4.20 -15.61
C GLU A 442 -17.42 3.62 -17.02
N GLU A 443 -16.81 4.30 -17.99
CA GLU A 443 -16.87 3.94 -19.40
C GLU A 443 -15.54 4.26 -20.09
N LEU A 444 -14.99 3.26 -20.79
CA LEU A 444 -13.74 3.37 -21.54
C LEU A 444 -13.99 3.16 -23.03
N TYR A 445 -13.50 4.06 -23.85
CA TYR A 445 -13.43 3.90 -25.30
C TYR A 445 -12.06 3.37 -25.70
N SER A 446 -12.04 2.30 -26.48
CA SER A 446 -10.84 1.72 -27.10
C SER A 446 -10.89 1.95 -28.61
N PRO A 447 -9.97 2.75 -29.19
CA PRO A 447 -9.96 3.02 -30.62
C PRO A 447 -9.95 1.75 -31.46
N GLY A 448 -10.87 1.67 -32.43
CA GLY A 448 -11.02 0.53 -33.33
C GLY A 448 -11.69 -0.71 -32.72
N HIS A 449 -12.08 -0.68 -31.45
CA HIS A 449 -12.70 -1.82 -30.76
C HIS A 449 -14.05 -1.47 -30.09
N GLY A 450 -14.34 -0.18 -29.87
CA GLY A 450 -15.61 0.28 -29.26
C GLY A 450 -15.50 0.62 -27.80
N THR A 451 -16.61 0.56 -27.09
CA THR A 451 -16.77 1.08 -25.72
C THR A 451 -17.11 -0.03 -24.75
N VAL A 452 -16.49 0.02 -23.56
CA VAL A 452 -16.77 -0.86 -22.44
C VAL A 452 -17.30 -0.03 -21.28
N ARG A 453 -18.43 -0.44 -20.70
CA ARG A 453 -19.07 0.23 -19.57
C ARG A 453 -19.16 -0.71 -18.37
N GLY A 454 -18.85 -0.22 -17.19
CA GLY A 454 -19.03 -0.92 -15.91
C GLY A 454 -19.50 0.04 -14.84
N ALA A 455 -20.22 -0.46 -13.84
CA ALA A 455 -20.51 0.36 -12.68
C ALA A 455 -19.26 0.44 -11.79
N HIS A 456 -18.91 1.64 -11.37
CA HIS A 456 -17.94 1.82 -10.29
C HIS A 456 -18.57 1.26 -9.00
N ASN A 457 -18.10 0.11 -8.56
CA ASN A 457 -18.68 -0.63 -7.43
C ASN A 457 -17.83 -0.57 -6.17
N ASP A 458 -16.83 0.29 -6.13
CA ASP A 458 -16.02 0.41 -4.94
C ASP A 458 -16.69 1.34 -3.93
N LEU A 459 -16.80 0.84 -2.71
CA LEU A 459 -17.45 1.54 -1.60
C LEU A 459 -16.43 2.33 -0.77
N ARG A 460 -15.14 2.22 -1.09
CA ARG A 460 -14.10 3.11 -0.62
C ARG A 460 -14.07 4.36 -1.48
N THR A 461 -13.88 5.51 -0.86
CA THR A 461 -13.88 6.80 -1.56
C THR A 461 -12.47 7.31 -1.85
N GLY A 462 -11.48 6.87 -1.05
CA GLY A 462 -10.06 7.10 -1.29
C GLY A 462 -9.32 5.84 -1.71
N GLY A 463 -8.37 5.99 -2.63
CA GLY A 463 -7.46 4.96 -3.16
C GLY A 463 -6.00 5.40 -3.03
N HIS A 464 -5.09 4.45 -3.11
CA HIS A 464 -3.66 4.74 -2.99
C HIS A 464 -3.17 5.68 -4.09
N ALA A 465 -2.11 6.45 -3.80
CA ALA A 465 -1.35 7.25 -4.74
C ALA A 465 0.12 6.83 -4.75
N ALA A 466 0.81 7.07 -5.86
CA ALA A 466 2.16 6.55 -6.07
C ALA A 466 3.28 7.39 -5.46
N GLU A 467 2.96 8.51 -4.82
CA GLU A 467 3.94 9.42 -4.23
C GLU A 467 3.94 9.30 -2.71
N GLY A 468 5.13 9.26 -2.13
CA GLY A 468 5.36 9.31 -0.69
C GLY A 468 6.27 10.46 -0.29
N PHE A 469 6.64 10.53 0.98
CA PHE A 469 7.55 11.55 1.48
C PHE A 469 8.42 11.03 2.63
N MET A 470 9.52 11.76 2.90
CA MET A 470 10.33 11.61 4.10
C MET A 470 10.65 12.98 4.68
N ILE A 471 10.51 13.12 6.00
CA ILE A 471 10.99 14.24 6.80
C ILE A 471 12.14 13.71 7.66
N LEU A 472 13.30 14.34 7.60
CA LEU A 472 14.46 14.00 8.42
C LEU A 472 14.90 15.21 9.25
N ARG A 473 14.91 15.05 10.58
CA ARG A 473 15.60 15.93 11.53
C ARG A 473 16.71 15.12 12.21
N SER A 474 17.95 15.52 12.04
CA SER A 474 19.10 14.85 12.63
C SER A 474 20.15 15.84 13.10
N ALA A 475 20.79 15.55 14.24
CA ALA A 475 21.96 16.29 14.73
C ALA A 475 23.18 16.19 13.78
N ARG A 476 23.24 15.19 12.92
CA ARG A 476 24.29 15.01 11.89
C ARG A 476 24.11 15.91 10.66
N GLY A 477 22.98 16.59 10.52
CA GLY A 477 22.57 17.36 9.36
C GLY A 477 21.21 16.91 8.85
N GLY A 478 20.67 17.54 7.79
CA GLY A 478 19.41 17.18 7.15
C GLY A 478 19.57 16.10 6.08
N LEU A 479 18.76 16.20 5.03
CA LEU A 479 18.87 15.39 3.84
C LEU A 479 20.05 15.83 2.97
N GLY A 480 20.73 14.86 2.36
CA GLY A 480 21.76 15.08 1.34
C GLY A 480 21.16 15.19 -0.07
N ASP A 481 21.72 14.45 -1.04
CA ASP A 481 21.14 14.37 -2.38
C ASP A 481 19.87 13.55 -2.36
N THR A 482 18.73 14.18 -2.69
CA THR A 482 17.41 13.56 -2.75
C THR A 482 16.90 13.35 -4.18
N ALA A 483 17.73 13.63 -5.20
CA ALA A 483 17.32 13.43 -6.59
C ALA A 483 16.95 11.97 -6.83
N GLY A 484 15.71 11.74 -7.28
CA GLY A 484 15.17 10.40 -7.51
C GLY A 484 14.92 9.57 -6.24
N ALA A 485 14.76 10.22 -5.08
CA ALA A 485 14.43 9.54 -3.82
C ALA A 485 13.28 8.54 -3.97
N ASN A 486 13.40 7.40 -3.28
CA ASN A 486 12.46 6.28 -3.36
C ASN A 486 12.14 5.76 -1.96
N ALA A 487 10.98 5.15 -1.79
CA ALA A 487 10.58 4.56 -0.52
C ALA A 487 11.58 3.48 -0.01
N LYS A 488 12.30 2.81 -0.90
CA LYS A 488 13.39 1.88 -0.56
C LYS A 488 14.58 2.55 0.13
N ASP A 489 14.71 3.86 0.05
CA ASP A 489 15.81 4.61 0.67
C ASP A 489 15.64 4.81 2.18
N VAL A 490 14.43 4.56 2.73
CA VAL A 490 14.14 4.68 4.17
C VAL A 490 15.04 3.78 4.99
N ALA A 491 15.11 2.49 4.68
CA ALA A 491 15.90 1.53 5.44
C ALA A 491 17.42 1.81 5.44
N PRO A 492 18.06 2.05 4.26
CA PRO A 492 19.47 2.46 4.23
C PRO A 492 19.74 3.77 4.99
N THR A 493 18.82 4.74 4.92
CA THR A 493 18.94 6.00 5.66
C THR A 493 18.94 5.77 7.17
N VAL A 494 18.05 4.91 7.67
CA VAL A 494 17.99 4.57 9.10
C VAL A 494 19.26 3.82 9.54
N LEU A 495 19.74 2.85 8.75
CA LEU A 495 20.98 2.13 9.07
C LEU A 495 22.20 3.05 9.11
N ASP A 496 22.31 3.99 8.17
CA ASP A 496 23.36 4.99 8.16
C ASP A 496 23.31 5.90 9.40
N LEU A 497 22.11 6.38 9.77
CA LEU A 497 21.90 7.16 11.00
C LEU A 497 22.28 6.39 12.28
N LEU A 498 22.21 5.06 12.25
CA LEU A 498 22.60 4.16 13.35
C LEU A 498 24.07 3.76 13.31
N ASP A 499 24.88 4.23 12.36
CA ASP A 499 26.24 3.75 12.08
C ASP A 499 26.29 2.23 11.88
N VAL A 500 25.30 1.67 11.16
CA VAL A 500 25.25 0.25 10.80
C VAL A 500 25.50 0.10 9.30
N ALA A 501 26.34 -0.86 8.95
CA ALA A 501 26.64 -1.14 7.55
C ALA A 501 25.37 -1.50 6.77
N ILE A 502 25.15 -0.85 5.63
CA ILE A 502 24.02 -1.13 4.73
C ILE A 502 24.29 -2.47 4.03
N PRO A 503 23.43 -3.48 4.19
CA PRO A 503 23.57 -4.76 3.50
C PRO A 503 23.60 -4.59 1.97
N GLY A 504 24.52 -5.30 1.30
CA GLY A 504 24.63 -5.24 -0.17
C GLY A 504 23.42 -5.80 -0.95
N SER A 505 22.46 -6.42 -0.25
CA SER A 505 21.18 -6.86 -0.83
C SER A 505 20.14 -5.74 -0.89
N MET A 506 20.37 -4.59 -0.27
CA MET A 506 19.49 -3.43 -0.32
C MET A 506 19.72 -2.66 -1.62
N GLU A 507 18.65 -2.30 -2.29
CA GLU A 507 18.67 -1.57 -3.56
C GLU A 507 18.64 -0.04 -3.37
N GLY A 508 18.12 0.42 -2.22
CA GLY A 508 18.05 1.83 -1.85
C GLY A 508 19.39 2.38 -1.38
N ARG A 509 19.47 3.69 -1.20
CA ARG A 509 20.62 4.41 -0.69
C ARG A 509 20.29 5.28 0.51
N SER A 510 21.29 5.65 1.30
CA SER A 510 21.07 6.66 2.35
C SER A 510 20.78 8.04 1.73
N LEU A 511 19.75 8.70 2.26
CA LEU A 511 19.40 10.08 1.96
C LEU A 511 19.92 11.06 3.05
N ALA A 512 20.55 10.57 4.12
CA ALA A 512 21.14 11.42 5.15
C ALA A 512 22.34 12.21 4.59
N ALA A 513 22.44 13.48 4.93
CA ALA A 513 23.63 14.26 4.62
C ALA A 513 24.85 13.63 5.29
N GLN A 514 25.91 13.42 4.54
CA GLN A 514 27.18 12.95 5.14
C GLN A 514 27.72 14.05 6.06
N ALA A 515 28.11 13.66 7.27
CA ALA A 515 28.78 14.58 8.18
C ALA A 515 29.97 15.21 7.44
N LYS A 516 30.03 16.54 7.36
CA LYS A 516 31.21 17.23 6.85
C LYS A 516 32.38 16.79 7.75
N VAL A 517 33.28 16.01 7.19
CA VAL A 517 34.58 15.78 7.83
C VAL A 517 35.25 17.15 7.90
N VAL A 518 35.16 17.80 9.06
CA VAL A 518 35.96 18.98 9.35
C VAL A 518 37.38 18.48 9.49
N GLY A 519 38.16 18.62 8.40
CA GLY A 519 39.58 18.30 8.37
C GLY A 519 40.42 19.28 9.21
#